data_6c6b44e483d3935241c67c37903c82c3
#
_entry.id   6c6b44e483d3935241c67c37903c82c3
#
_cell.length_a   1.000
_cell.length_b   1.000
_cell.length_c   1.000
_cell.angle_alpha   90.00
_cell.angle_beta   90.00
_cell.angle_gamma   90.00
#
_symmetry.space_group_name_H-M   'P 1'
#
loop_
_entity.id
_entity.type
_entity.pdbx_description
1 polymer ?
#
loop_
_entity_poly.entity_id
_entity_poly.type
_entity_poly.pdbx_seq_one_letter_code
_entity_poly.pdbx_strand_id
1 'polypeptide(L)'
;MALDEKYDFQAIEAKWQAQWADANLYHAALDPDKPKYYGLEMFPYPSGSGLSVGHFKNYAPADAFLRLKSMQGFNVLHPMGWDAFGLPAENEAIKRRRNPGPMVQEFAANYKRQVDLIGMGYDWSREINSSDPAYYKWTQWIFLLLYKQGLAYRQNAPVNWDPVDKTVLANEDVVNGRGVRSGALVEKRSIPQWYLKITAYAERLLAGLDTLDWPEGIKQQQRNWIGRSEGAEVTFLVSPPGPNSGEPYGAGWYGQFFFGSPELGRGGFHHGLHHPARYALGRDVSRAGPGASTR
;
A
#
# COMPACT_ATOMS: atom_id res chain seq x y z
N MET A 1 -38.52 46.30 -2.63
CA MET A 1 -37.09 46.19 -2.43
C MET A 1 -36.60 45.13 -3.37
N ALA A 2 -36.01 45.48 -4.50
CA ALA A 2 -35.56 44.52 -5.52
C ALA A 2 -34.30 43.85 -5.03
N LEU A 3 -34.35 42.51 -4.85
CA LEU A 3 -33.18 41.65 -4.64
C LEU A 3 -32.51 41.43 -6.01
N ASP A 4 -31.91 42.48 -6.56
CA ASP A 4 -31.23 42.45 -7.85
C ASP A 4 -29.69 42.46 -7.72
N GLU A 5 -29.16 42.27 -6.52
CA GLU A 5 -27.73 42.00 -6.34
C GLU A 5 -27.53 40.49 -6.50
N LYS A 6 -27.01 40.11 -7.64
CA LYS A 6 -26.56 38.76 -7.94
C LYS A 6 -25.50 38.37 -6.91
N TYR A 7 -25.73 37.33 -6.16
CA TYR A 7 -24.77 36.80 -5.18
C TYR A 7 -23.41 36.52 -5.85
N ASP A 8 -22.42 37.38 -5.58
CA ASP A 8 -21.06 37.24 -6.12
C ASP A 8 -20.25 36.29 -5.24
N PHE A 9 -20.39 34.98 -5.50
CA PHE A 9 -19.67 33.97 -4.75
C PHE A 9 -18.15 34.09 -4.93
N GLN A 10 -17.66 34.54 -6.10
CA GLN A 10 -16.21 34.62 -6.36
C GLN A 10 -15.56 35.71 -5.50
N ALA A 11 -16.17 36.86 -5.41
CA ALA A 11 -15.66 37.92 -4.55
C ALA A 11 -15.73 37.57 -3.06
N ILE A 12 -16.78 36.88 -2.64
CA ILE A 12 -16.96 36.43 -1.25
C ILE A 12 -15.94 35.36 -0.89
N GLU A 13 -15.74 34.35 -1.72
CA GLU A 13 -14.76 33.30 -1.51
C GLU A 13 -13.34 33.86 -1.44
N ALA A 14 -12.94 34.71 -2.39
CA ALA A 14 -11.63 35.33 -2.40
C ALA A 14 -11.38 36.16 -1.13
N LYS A 15 -12.39 36.95 -0.69
CA LYS A 15 -12.31 37.73 0.55
C LYS A 15 -12.05 36.86 1.78
N TRP A 16 -12.82 35.78 1.93
CA TRP A 16 -12.69 34.93 3.12
C TRP A 16 -11.43 34.07 3.10
N GLN A 17 -11.01 33.57 1.96
CA GLN A 17 -9.75 32.84 1.83
C GLN A 17 -8.54 33.73 2.22
N ALA A 18 -8.54 35.01 1.78
CA ALA A 18 -7.51 35.94 2.19
C ALA A 18 -7.52 36.18 3.71
N GLN A 19 -8.70 36.38 4.32
CA GLN A 19 -8.80 36.56 5.77
C GLN A 19 -8.35 35.33 6.57
N TRP A 20 -8.66 34.10 6.11
CA TRP A 20 -8.20 32.88 6.75
C TRP A 20 -6.68 32.72 6.66
N ALA A 21 -6.10 33.08 5.52
CA ALA A 21 -4.64 33.05 5.34
C ALA A 21 -3.95 34.05 6.26
N ASP A 22 -4.43 35.34 6.29
CA ASP A 22 -3.88 36.38 7.14
C ASP A 22 -3.98 36.05 8.64
N ALA A 23 -5.09 35.46 9.05
CA ALA A 23 -5.29 34.97 10.42
C ALA A 23 -4.54 33.69 10.77
N ASN A 24 -3.90 33.06 9.78
CA ASN A 24 -3.26 31.74 9.92
C ASN A 24 -4.20 30.70 10.58
N LEU A 25 -5.48 30.72 10.14
CA LEU A 25 -6.61 30.06 10.81
C LEU A 25 -6.42 28.55 11.02
N TYR A 26 -5.74 27.88 10.09
CA TYR A 26 -5.58 26.42 10.07
C TYR A 26 -4.27 25.95 10.70
N HIS A 27 -3.49 26.86 11.27
CA HIS A 27 -2.25 26.50 11.93
C HIS A 27 -2.50 25.76 13.26
N ALA A 28 -1.97 24.56 13.39
CA ALA A 28 -2.02 23.78 14.61
C ALA A 28 -0.86 24.14 15.55
N ALA A 29 -1.10 25.06 16.48
CA ALA A 29 -0.14 25.38 17.53
C ALA A 29 -0.01 24.24 18.55
N LEU A 30 1.12 24.18 19.25
CA LEU A 30 1.28 23.30 20.41
C LEU A 30 0.53 23.93 21.60
N ASP A 31 -0.73 23.58 21.77
CA ASP A 31 -1.61 24.07 22.82
C ASP A 31 -2.02 22.88 23.72
N PRO A 32 -1.50 22.78 24.96
CA PRO A 32 -1.83 21.70 25.86
C PRO A 32 -3.25 21.80 26.46
N ASP A 33 -3.85 22.99 26.43
CA ASP A 33 -5.15 23.26 27.06
C ASP A 33 -6.33 22.91 26.14
N LYS A 34 -6.07 22.71 24.85
CA LYS A 34 -7.10 22.30 23.91
C LYS A 34 -7.08 20.80 23.63
N PRO A 35 -8.25 20.15 23.52
CA PRO A 35 -8.32 18.78 23.10
C PRO A 35 -7.77 18.64 21.69
N LYS A 36 -6.90 17.65 21.46
CA LYS A 36 -6.24 17.43 20.17
C LYS A 36 -7.15 16.65 19.24
N TYR A 37 -7.13 17.05 17.97
CA TYR A 37 -7.73 16.26 16.89
C TYR A 37 -6.78 16.17 15.73
N TYR A 38 -6.54 14.95 15.24
CA TYR A 38 -5.62 14.68 14.15
C TYR A 38 -6.37 14.12 12.95
N GLY A 39 -6.44 14.88 11.87
CA GLY A 39 -7.08 14.49 10.61
C GLY A 39 -6.05 14.21 9.55
N LEU A 40 -6.09 13.00 8.99
CA LEU A 40 -5.18 12.57 7.92
C LEU A 40 -5.95 12.22 6.67
N GLU A 41 -5.36 12.57 5.54
CA GLU A 41 -5.78 12.19 4.20
C GLU A 41 -4.61 11.59 3.45
N MET A 42 -4.91 10.85 2.38
CA MET A 42 -3.86 10.33 1.51
C MET A 42 -3.20 11.44 0.71
N PHE A 43 -1.88 11.50 0.74
CA PHE A 43 -1.12 12.40 -0.10
C PHE A 43 -1.33 12.10 -1.57
N PRO A 44 -1.52 13.11 -2.43
CA PRO A 44 -1.57 12.90 -3.86
C PRO A 44 -0.18 12.64 -4.43
N TYR A 45 -0.12 11.86 -5.49
CA TYR A 45 1.06 11.77 -6.36
C TYR A 45 1.11 13.01 -7.25
N PRO A 46 2.14 13.87 -7.18
CA PRO A 46 2.30 15.00 -8.07
C PRO A 46 2.84 14.52 -9.45
N SER A 47 2.06 13.70 -10.14
CA SER A 47 2.42 13.04 -11.40
C SER A 47 1.60 13.51 -12.61
N GLY A 48 0.75 14.51 -12.43
CA GLY A 48 -0.12 15.03 -13.47
C GLY A 48 -0.34 16.54 -13.38
N SER A 49 -1.12 17.07 -14.31
CA SER A 49 -1.34 18.51 -14.44
C SER A 49 -2.27 19.12 -13.38
N GLY A 50 -2.90 18.32 -12.52
CA GLY A 50 -3.79 18.82 -11.50
C GLY A 50 -4.57 17.74 -10.75
N LEU A 51 -5.36 18.18 -9.77
CA LEU A 51 -6.24 17.34 -8.97
C LEU A 51 -7.37 16.76 -9.83
N SER A 52 -7.74 15.52 -9.54
CA SER A 52 -8.91 14.86 -10.10
C SER A 52 -10.13 15.05 -9.20
N VAL A 53 -11.31 14.76 -9.74
CA VAL A 53 -12.55 14.68 -8.96
C VAL A 53 -12.44 13.67 -7.81
N GLY A 54 -11.65 12.60 -7.99
CA GLY A 54 -11.38 11.62 -6.94
C GLY A 54 -10.66 12.22 -5.73
N HIS A 55 -9.69 13.11 -5.94
CA HIS A 55 -9.03 13.85 -4.86
C HIS A 55 -10.04 14.72 -4.12
N PHE A 56 -10.85 15.49 -4.84
CA PHE A 56 -11.87 16.35 -4.24
C PHE A 56 -12.90 15.55 -3.43
N LYS A 57 -13.37 14.43 -3.96
CA LYS A 57 -14.32 13.55 -3.27
C LYS A 57 -13.75 13.01 -1.95
N ASN A 58 -12.44 12.81 -1.87
CA ASN A 58 -11.77 12.34 -0.65
C ASN A 58 -11.52 13.49 0.33
N TYR A 59 -11.03 14.63 -0.14
CA TYR A 59 -10.56 15.73 0.71
C TYR A 59 -11.69 16.60 1.26
N ALA A 60 -12.69 16.94 0.45
CA ALA A 60 -13.71 17.88 0.87
C ALA A 60 -14.57 17.42 2.06
N PRO A 61 -15.02 16.14 2.16
CA PRO A 61 -15.73 15.68 3.34
C PRO A 61 -14.87 15.69 4.61
N ALA A 62 -13.59 15.34 4.50
CA ALA A 62 -12.66 15.37 5.62
C ALA A 62 -12.41 16.81 6.08
N ASP A 63 -12.17 17.74 5.15
CA ASP A 63 -12.01 19.17 5.45
C ASP A 63 -13.25 19.73 6.18
N ALA A 64 -14.44 19.46 5.68
CA ALA A 64 -15.68 19.90 6.32
C ALA A 64 -15.81 19.39 7.76
N PHE A 65 -15.47 18.12 7.99
CA PHE A 65 -15.49 17.51 9.32
C PHE A 65 -14.43 18.12 10.25
N LEU A 66 -13.23 18.39 9.75
CA LEU A 66 -12.15 18.96 10.55
C LEU A 66 -12.41 20.42 10.90
N ARG A 67 -13.08 21.19 10.01
CA ARG A 67 -13.60 22.52 10.32
C ARG A 67 -14.63 22.48 11.46
N LEU A 68 -15.55 21.52 11.43
CA LEU A 68 -16.49 21.30 12.53
C LEU A 68 -15.75 21.04 13.84
N LYS A 69 -14.71 20.21 13.85
CA LYS A 69 -13.88 19.96 15.04
C LYS A 69 -13.20 21.22 15.54
N SER A 70 -12.65 22.03 14.65
CA SER A 70 -12.07 23.33 14.99
C SER A 70 -13.11 24.27 15.61
N MET A 71 -14.31 24.36 15.05
CA MET A 71 -15.43 25.15 15.60
C MET A 71 -15.90 24.66 16.97
N GLN A 72 -15.73 23.35 17.27
CA GLN A 72 -15.99 22.75 18.57
C GLN A 72 -14.87 23.00 19.61
N GLY A 73 -13.83 23.75 19.25
CA GLY A 73 -12.74 24.11 20.15
C GLY A 73 -11.57 23.13 20.19
N PHE A 74 -11.52 22.13 19.30
CA PHE A 74 -10.37 21.25 19.20
C PHE A 74 -9.18 21.95 18.55
N ASN A 75 -7.98 21.57 18.97
CA ASN A 75 -6.74 21.89 18.27
C ASN A 75 -6.55 20.86 17.15
N VAL A 76 -6.88 21.25 15.92
CA VAL A 76 -6.92 20.34 14.77
C VAL A 76 -5.61 20.39 14.03
N LEU A 77 -4.92 19.25 13.91
CA LEU A 77 -3.80 19.08 12.99
C LEU A 77 -4.30 18.44 11.69
N HIS A 78 -4.29 19.21 10.60
CA HIS A 78 -4.69 18.81 9.27
C HIS A 78 -3.54 19.05 8.28
N PRO A 79 -2.53 18.17 8.21
CA PRO A 79 -1.38 18.33 7.32
C PRO A 79 -1.69 17.86 5.91
N MET A 80 -0.93 18.35 4.95
CA MET A 80 -0.91 17.91 3.56
C MET A 80 0.52 17.74 3.07
N GLY A 81 0.70 17.01 1.99
CA GLY A 81 2.00 16.79 1.40
C GLY A 81 1.94 16.10 0.04
N TRP A 82 3.10 15.69 -0.44
CA TRP A 82 3.29 15.17 -1.79
C TRP A 82 4.02 13.82 -1.71
N ASP A 83 3.38 12.77 -2.25
CA ASP A 83 4.03 11.49 -2.44
C ASP A 83 4.77 11.50 -3.78
N ALA A 84 6.00 12.01 -3.74
CA ALA A 84 6.70 12.48 -4.91
C ALA A 84 7.67 11.46 -5.53
N PHE A 85 8.01 10.39 -4.81
CA PHE A 85 8.82 9.30 -5.35
C PHE A 85 8.00 8.29 -6.14
N GLY A 86 8.69 7.51 -6.99
CA GLY A 86 8.19 6.30 -7.61
C GLY A 86 7.73 6.47 -9.06
N LEU A 87 7.26 5.37 -9.60
CA LEU A 87 6.92 5.21 -11.02
C LEU A 87 5.92 6.25 -11.58
N PRO A 88 4.90 6.73 -10.85
CA PRO A 88 4.00 7.74 -11.39
C PRO A 88 4.72 9.00 -11.86
N ALA A 89 5.63 9.54 -11.06
CA ALA A 89 6.41 10.72 -11.41
C ALA A 89 7.49 10.41 -12.46
N GLU A 90 8.17 9.26 -12.33
CA GLU A 90 9.24 8.85 -13.23
C GLU A 90 8.72 8.61 -14.65
N ASN A 91 7.61 7.91 -14.83
CA ASN A 91 7.01 7.64 -16.12
C ASN A 91 6.50 8.92 -16.79
N GLU A 92 5.94 9.85 -16.03
CA GLU A 92 5.53 11.14 -16.58
C GLU A 92 6.76 11.98 -16.99
N ALA A 93 7.85 11.91 -16.23
CA ALA A 93 9.12 12.55 -16.57
C ALA A 93 9.71 11.99 -17.87
N ILE A 94 9.71 10.67 -18.04
CA ILE A 94 10.14 9.99 -19.26
C ILE A 94 9.28 10.44 -20.46
N LYS A 95 7.97 10.40 -20.30
CA LYS A 95 7.00 10.80 -21.33
C LYS A 95 7.21 12.26 -21.77
N ARG A 96 7.45 13.15 -20.81
CA ARG A 96 7.70 14.58 -21.08
C ARG A 96 9.16 14.91 -21.42
N ARG A 97 10.06 13.94 -21.30
CA ARG A 97 11.51 14.13 -21.48
C ARG A 97 12.06 15.24 -20.58
N ARG A 98 11.63 15.25 -19.31
CA ARG A 98 12.02 16.24 -18.30
C ARG A 98 12.69 15.57 -17.11
N ASN A 99 13.48 16.36 -16.37
CA ASN A 99 13.98 15.92 -15.07
C ASN A 99 12.80 15.80 -14.08
N PRO A 100 12.63 14.65 -13.37
CA PRO A 100 11.52 14.44 -12.45
C PRO A 100 11.50 15.41 -11.27
N GLY A 101 12.66 15.79 -10.71
CA GLY A 101 12.72 16.65 -9.53
C GLY A 101 12.02 18.01 -9.71
N PRO A 102 12.47 18.87 -10.65
CA PRO A 102 11.80 20.15 -10.92
C PRO A 102 10.35 19.99 -11.39
N MET A 103 10.06 18.92 -12.17
CA MET A 103 8.70 18.66 -12.64
C MET A 103 7.74 18.34 -11.50
N VAL A 104 8.15 17.54 -10.54
CA VAL A 104 7.34 17.20 -9.36
C VAL A 104 7.07 18.45 -8.52
N GLN A 105 8.06 19.33 -8.34
CA GLN A 105 7.87 20.60 -7.63
C GLN A 105 6.84 21.51 -8.34
N GLU A 106 6.90 21.59 -9.66
CA GLU A 106 5.92 22.34 -10.45
C GLU A 106 4.50 21.79 -10.29
N PHE A 107 4.35 20.48 -10.33
CA PHE A 107 3.06 19.82 -10.14
C PHE A 107 2.53 19.99 -8.71
N ALA A 108 3.38 19.84 -7.70
CA ALA A 108 3.01 20.07 -6.31
C ALA A 108 2.52 21.52 -6.09
N ALA A 109 3.23 22.50 -6.64
CA ALA A 109 2.82 23.90 -6.57
C ALA A 109 1.46 24.16 -7.25
N ASN A 110 1.21 23.51 -8.41
CA ASN A 110 -0.10 23.63 -9.08
C ASN A 110 -1.22 22.93 -8.29
N TYR A 111 -0.95 21.78 -7.69
CA TYR A 111 -1.92 21.09 -6.83
C TYR A 111 -2.27 21.91 -5.60
N LYS A 112 -1.26 22.51 -4.95
CA LYS A 112 -1.46 23.41 -3.82
C LYS A 112 -2.34 24.60 -4.21
N ARG A 113 -2.04 25.26 -5.32
CA ARG A 113 -2.87 26.33 -5.86
C ARG A 113 -4.32 25.92 -6.09
N GLN A 114 -4.57 24.70 -6.58
CA GLN A 114 -5.93 24.19 -6.79
C GLN A 114 -6.64 23.90 -5.48
N VAL A 115 -5.94 23.35 -4.49
CA VAL A 115 -6.44 23.13 -3.12
C VAL A 115 -6.80 24.45 -2.45
N ASP A 116 -5.94 25.47 -2.59
CA ASP A 116 -6.19 26.81 -2.05
C ASP A 116 -7.39 27.47 -2.74
N LEU A 117 -7.53 27.30 -4.07
CA LEU A 117 -8.68 27.81 -4.82
C LEU A 117 -10.03 27.23 -4.35
N ILE A 118 -10.03 25.94 -3.96
CA ILE A 118 -11.19 25.28 -3.38
C ILE A 118 -11.43 25.77 -1.92
N GLY A 119 -10.43 26.36 -1.30
CA GLY A 119 -10.49 26.91 0.05
C GLY A 119 -10.35 25.86 1.15
N MET A 120 -9.63 24.77 0.92
CA MET A 120 -9.40 23.73 1.94
C MET A 120 -8.48 24.20 3.06
N GLY A 121 -8.78 23.76 4.28
CA GLY A 121 -8.12 24.21 5.51
C GLY A 121 -6.95 23.34 5.93
N TYR A 122 -5.87 23.33 5.15
CA TYR A 122 -4.64 22.62 5.51
C TYR A 122 -3.66 23.51 6.30
N ASP A 123 -2.95 22.90 7.23
CA ASP A 123 -1.80 23.53 7.89
C ASP A 123 -0.56 23.41 7.00
N TRP A 124 -0.38 24.39 6.12
CA TRP A 124 0.77 24.44 5.19
C TRP A 124 2.12 24.61 5.89
N SER A 125 2.16 24.99 7.17
CA SER A 125 3.41 24.99 7.94
C SER A 125 3.94 23.57 8.20
N ARG A 126 3.09 22.56 8.00
CA ARG A 126 3.37 21.13 8.13
C ARG A 126 3.41 20.42 6.78
N GLU A 127 3.54 21.17 5.70
CA GLU A 127 3.70 20.60 4.35
C GLU A 127 4.94 19.71 4.29
N ILE A 128 4.79 18.52 3.73
CA ILE A 128 5.89 17.58 3.51
C ILE A 128 5.97 17.14 2.05
N ASN A 129 7.18 16.78 1.63
CA ASN A 129 7.43 16.17 0.33
C ASN A 129 8.29 14.92 0.55
N SER A 130 7.78 13.75 0.15
CA SER A 130 8.47 12.47 0.37
C SER A 130 9.85 12.40 -0.32
N SER A 131 10.09 13.20 -1.37
CA SER A 131 11.37 13.29 -2.08
C SER A 131 12.32 14.34 -1.53
N ASP A 132 11.94 15.11 -0.51
CA ASP A 132 12.83 16.06 0.15
C ASP A 132 13.86 15.31 1.02
N PRO A 133 15.18 15.55 0.85
CA PRO A 133 16.21 14.96 1.72
C PRO A 133 15.99 15.21 3.21
N ALA A 134 15.43 16.37 3.57
CA ALA A 134 15.11 16.69 4.96
C ALA A 134 14.00 15.77 5.52
N TYR A 135 13.14 15.22 4.66
CA TYR A 135 12.09 14.30 5.02
C TYR A 135 12.53 12.83 4.89
N TYR A 136 13.04 12.38 3.74
CA TYR A 136 13.32 10.96 3.52
C TYR A 136 14.50 10.41 4.34
N LYS A 137 15.34 11.26 4.92
CA LYS A 137 16.33 10.82 5.91
C LYS A 137 15.70 10.02 7.06
N TRP A 138 14.46 10.33 7.44
CA TRP A 138 13.74 9.61 8.48
C TRP A 138 13.27 8.23 8.00
N THR A 139 12.86 8.10 6.75
CA THR A 139 12.57 6.81 6.13
C THR A 139 13.80 5.93 6.09
N GLN A 140 14.97 6.50 5.73
CA GLN A 140 16.25 5.79 5.76
C GLN A 140 16.64 5.36 7.19
N TRP A 141 16.42 6.22 8.16
CA TRP A 141 16.68 5.90 9.56
C TRP A 141 15.78 4.75 10.07
N ILE A 142 14.48 4.76 9.74
CA ILE A 142 13.55 3.66 10.06
C ILE A 142 14.04 2.36 9.40
N PHE A 143 14.45 2.40 8.13
CA PHE A 143 15.00 1.24 7.45
C PHE A 143 16.23 0.67 8.20
N LEU A 144 17.14 1.51 8.65
CA LEU A 144 18.31 1.09 9.41
C LEU A 144 17.93 0.47 10.76
N LEU A 145 16.90 0.97 11.43
CA LEU A 145 16.37 0.34 12.65
C LEU A 145 15.82 -1.06 12.37
N LEU A 146 15.02 -1.21 11.30
CA LEU A 146 14.47 -2.50 10.89
C LEU A 146 15.60 -3.49 10.53
N TYR A 147 16.64 -3.01 9.85
CA TYR A 147 17.82 -3.81 9.52
C TYR A 147 18.56 -4.27 10.78
N LYS A 148 18.82 -3.37 11.72
CA LYS A 148 19.48 -3.69 12.99
C LYS A 148 18.70 -4.71 13.83
N GLN A 149 17.38 -4.71 13.73
CA GLN A 149 16.51 -5.67 14.40
C GLN A 149 16.30 -6.98 13.61
N GLY A 150 16.95 -7.13 12.44
CA GLY A 150 16.79 -8.30 11.59
C GLY A 150 15.40 -8.41 10.92
N LEU A 151 14.64 -7.31 10.92
CA LEU A 151 13.33 -7.22 10.26
C LEU A 151 13.46 -6.85 8.78
N ALA A 152 14.52 -6.16 8.39
CA ALA A 152 14.90 -5.97 6.99
C ALA A 152 16.07 -6.89 6.66
N TYR A 153 15.99 -7.60 5.53
CA TYR A 153 17.01 -8.55 5.09
C TYR A 153 17.09 -8.60 3.57
N ARG A 154 18.19 -9.10 3.05
CA ARG A 154 18.43 -9.21 1.61
C ARG A 154 18.55 -10.68 1.22
N GLN A 155 17.85 -11.07 0.16
CA GLN A 155 17.96 -12.42 -0.41
C GLN A 155 17.68 -12.42 -1.91
N ASN A 156 18.14 -13.45 -2.61
CA ASN A 156 17.73 -13.72 -3.97
C ASN A 156 16.37 -14.40 -3.94
N ALA A 157 15.41 -13.85 -4.66
CA ALA A 157 14.10 -14.43 -4.79
C ALA A 157 13.49 -14.16 -6.17
N PRO A 158 12.60 -15.01 -6.65
CA PRO A 158 11.87 -14.75 -7.87
C PRO A 158 10.92 -13.55 -7.69
N VAL A 159 11.09 -12.57 -8.54
CA VAL A 159 10.25 -11.36 -8.58
C VAL A 159 9.54 -11.24 -9.91
N ASN A 160 8.47 -10.46 -9.94
CA ASN A 160 7.80 -10.08 -11.17
C ASN A 160 8.58 -8.92 -11.81
N TRP A 161 9.21 -9.18 -12.93
CA TRP A 161 9.96 -8.16 -13.66
C TRP A 161 9.17 -7.65 -14.85
N ASP A 162 9.00 -6.34 -14.93
CA ASP A 162 8.45 -5.67 -16.10
C ASP A 162 9.60 -5.25 -17.03
N PRO A 163 9.69 -5.81 -18.27
CA PRO A 163 10.77 -5.50 -19.18
C PRO A 163 10.64 -4.12 -19.85
N VAL A 164 9.45 -3.52 -19.84
CA VAL A 164 9.17 -2.19 -20.40
C VAL A 164 9.50 -1.10 -19.39
N ASP A 165 8.92 -1.20 -18.19
CA ASP A 165 9.17 -0.26 -17.10
C ASP A 165 10.52 -0.51 -16.41
N LYS A 166 11.19 -1.64 -16.72
CA LYS A 166 12.50 -2.06 -16.16
C LYS A 166 12.51 -2.05 -14.64
N THR A 167 11.44 -2.55 -14.04
CA THR A 167 11.24 -2.54 -12.60
C THR A 167 10.61 -3.84 -12.10
N VAL A 168 10.68 -4.03 -10.78
CA VAL A 168 9.98 -5.10 -10.08
C VAL A 168 8.55 -4.64 -9.76
N LEU A 169 7.59 -5.51 -10.04
CA LEU A 169 6.18 -5.29 -9.74
C LEU A 169 5.73 -6.10 -8.52
N ALA A 170 4.89 -5.51 -7.70
CA ALA A 170 4.14 -6.22 -6.68
C ALA A 170 3.13 -7.21 -7.34
N ASN A 171 2.64 -8.20 -6.59
CA ASN A 171 1.68 -9.16 -7.15
C ASN A 171 0.38 -8.47 -7.59
N GLU A 172 -0.03 -7.44 -6.89
CA GLU A 172 -1.22 -6.62 -7.15
C GLU A 172 -1.13 -5.82 -8.46
N ASP A 173 0.10 -5.52 -8.90
CA ASP A 173 0.38 -4.82 -10.16
C ASP A 173 0.44 -5.75 -11.37
N VAL A 174 0.15 -7.05 -11.18
CA VAL A 174 0.15 -8.05 -12.25
C VAL A 174 -1.23 -8.67 -12.42
N VAL A 175 -1.86 -8.40 -13.56
CA VAL A 175 -3.16 -8.95 -13.93
C VAL A 175 -3.03 -9.77 -15.21
N ASN A 176 -3.48 -11.03 -15.17
CA ASN A 176 -3.38 -11.97 -16.29
C ASN A 176 -1.96 -12.10 -16.86
N GLY A 177 -0.93 -12.08 -15.98
CA GLY A 177 0.48 -12.19 -16.36
C GLY A 177 1.07 -10.92 -16.99
N ARG A 178 0.35 -9.82 -16.96
CA ARG A 178 0.78 -8.52 -17.50
C ARG A 178 0.83 -7.45 -16.43
N GLY A 179 1.81 -6.57 -16.55
CA GLY A 179 1.88 -5.36 -15.73
C GLY A 179 0.68 -4.44 -15.99
N VAL A 180 -0.04 -4.05 -14.95
CA VAL A 180 -1.25 -3.20 -15.06
C VAL A 180 -0.95 -1.88 -15.75
N ARG A 181 0.25 -1.35 -15.57
CA ARG A 181 0.66 -0.06 -16.08
C ARG A 181 1.21 -0.11 -17.51
N SER A 182 2.18 -0.99 -17.73
CA SER A 182 2.88 -1.12 -19.02
C SER A 182 2.10 -1.95 -20.06
N GLY A 183 1.24 -2.88 -19.58
CA GLY A 183 0.61 -3.90 -20.40
C GLY A 183 1.58 -5.02 -20.87
N ALA A 184 2.87 -4.93 -20.49
CA ALA A 184 3.89 -5.89 -20.89
C ALA A 184 3.69 -7.26 -20.20
N LEU A 185 4.11 -8.31 -20.88
CA LEU A 185 4.17 -9.63 -20.25
C LEU A 185 5.26 -9.63 -19.17
N VAL A 186 4.88 -10.04 -17.96
CA VAL A 186 5.78 -10.06 -16.81
C VAL A 186 6.68 -11.29 -16.85
N GLU A 187 7.97 -11.09 -16.60
CA GLU A 187 8.95 -12.15 -16.50
C GLU A 187 9.25 -12.50 -15.04
N LYS A 188 9.48 -13.78 -14.73
CA LYS A 188 10.01 -14.19 -13.43
C LYS A 188 11.53 -14.13 -13.47
N ARG A 189 12.12 -13.24 -12.67
CA ARG A 189 13.59 -13.11 -12.53
C ARG A 189 14.01 -13.33 -11.09
N SER A 190 15.10 -14.05 -10.86
CA SER A 190 15.71 -14.17 -9.54
C SER A 190 16.78 -13.09 -9.41
N ILE A 191 16.50 -12.10 -8.60
CA ILE A 191 17.43 -10.98 -8.33
C ILE A 191 17.54 -10.73 -6.83
N PRO A 192 18.68 -10.18 -6.35
CA PRO A 192 18.80 -9.81 -4.95
C PRO A 192 17.89 -8.63 -4.65
N GLN A 193 17.00 -8.84 -3.66
CA GLN A 193 16.02 -7.85 -3.21
C GLN A 193 16.07 -7.68 -1.70
N TRP A 194 15.65 -6.50 -1.24
CA TRP A 194 15.35 -6.25 0.16
C TRP A 194 13.94 -6.73 0.50
N TYR A 195 13.83 -7.38 1.64
CA TYR A 195 12.59 -7.88 2.20
C TYR A 195 12.40 -7.37 3.61
N LEU A 196 11.13 -7.14 3.98
CA LEU A 196 10.72 -6.87 5.34
C LEU A 196 9.97 -8.09 5.87
N LYS A 197 10.26 -8.51 7.11
CA LYS A 197 9.59 -9.64 7.78
C LYS A 197 8.20 -9.24 8.28
N ILE A 198 7.31 -8.83 7.38
CA ILE A 198 5.97 -8.36 7.73
C ILE A 198 5.14 -9.43 8.45
N THR A 199 5.34 -10.71 8.10
CA THR A 199 4.65 -11.85 8.72
C THR A 199 4.98 -12.04 10.20
N ALA A 200 6.10 -11.48 10.70
CA ALA A 200 6.42 -11.49 12.13
C ALA A 200 5.41 -10.73 12.98
N TYR A 201 4.61 -9.86 12.36
CA TYR A 201 3.59 -9.05 13.02
C TYR A 201 2.16 -9.52 12.72
N ALA A 202 1.95 -10.56 11.93
CA ALA A 202 0.63 -10.99 11.47
C ALA A 202 -0.35 -11.25 12.62
N GLU A 203 0.04 -12.06 13.60
CA GLU A 203 -0.81 -12.37 14.78
C GLU A 203 -1.09 -11.13 15.63
N ARG A 204 -0.09 -10.26 15.83
CA ARG A 204 -0.24 -9.03 16.59
C ARG A 204 -1.18 -8.04 15.91
N LEU A 205 -1.08 -7.92 14.57
CA LEU A 205 -1.99 -7.08 13.78
C LEU A 205 -3.41 -7.62 13.84
N LEU A 206 -3.58 -8.94 13.74
CA LEU A 206 -4.88 -9.59 13.79
C LEU A 206 -5.57 -9.35 15.16
N ALA A 207 -4.85 -9.60 16.25
CA ALA A 207 -5.35 -9.35 17.60
C ALA A 207 -5.65 -7.86 17.86
N GLY A 208 -4.86 -6.96 17.28
CA GLY A 208 -5.06 -5.51 17.41
C GLY A 208 -6.38 -5.02 16.82
N LEU A 209 -6.94 -5.71 15.83
CA LEU A 209 -8.22 -5.32 15.21
C LEU A 209 -9.39 -5.35 16.19
N ASP A 210 -9.34 -6.23 17.20
CA ASP A 210 -10.43 -6.40 18.15
C ASP A 210 -10.58 -5.19 19.07
N THR A 211 -9.51 -4.42 19.27
CA THR A 211 -9.49 -3.22 20.12
C THR A 211 -9.83 -1.92 19.41
N LEU A 212 -9.99 -1.97 18.08
CA LEU A 212 -10.25 -0.77 17.28
C LEU A 212 -11.75 -0.47 17.18
N ASP A 213 -12.08 0.82 17.32
CA ASP A 213 -13.42 1.35 17.03
C ASP A 213 -13.56 1.64 15.52
N TRP A 214 -13.45 0.58 14.70
CA TRP A 214 -13.59 0.64 13.26
C TRP A 214 -14.86 -0.09 12.81
N PRO A 215 -15.45 0.29 11.65
CA PRO A 215 -16.54 -0.45 11.04
C PRO A 215 -16.16 -1.92 10.83
N GLU A 216 -17.07 -2.84 11.21
CA GLU A 216 -16.76 -4.28 11.18
C GLU A 216 -16.37 -4.78 9.77
N GLY A 217 -17.00 -4.22 8.73
CA GLY A 217 -16.63 -4.54 7.34
C GLY A 217 -15.16 -4.25 7.01
N ILE A 218 -14.59 -3.18 7.59
CA ILE A 218 -13.17 -2.84 7.42
C ILE A 218 -12.30 -3.83 8.20
N LYS A 219 -12.65 -4.15 9.45
CA LYS A 219 -11.92 -5.16 10.24
C LYS A 219 -11.91 -6.51 9.54
N GLN A 220 -13.05 -6.90 8.96
CA GLN A 220 -13.14 -8.17 8.22
C GLN A 220 -12.25 -8.17 6.97
N GLN A 221 -12.17 -7.07 6.23
CA GLN A 221 -11.25 -6.93 5.10
C GLN A 221 -9.78 -7.10 5.55
N GLN A 222 -9.39 -6.50 6.69
CA GLN A 222 -8.06 -6.65 7.26
C GLN A 222 -7.78 -8.09 7.68
N ARG A 223 -8.71 -8.77 8.35
CA ARG A 223 -8.60 -10.19 8.71
C ARG A 223 -8.42 -11.07 7.48
N ASN A 224 -9.21 -10.85 6.45
CA ASN A 224 -9.12 -11.59 5.19
C ASN A 224 -7.79 -11.34 4.47
N TRP A 225 -7.26 -10.11 4.52
CA TRP A 225 -5.97 -9.76 3.94
C TRP A 225 -4.81 -10.45 4.66
N ILE A 226 -4.81 -10.47 6.00
CA ILE A 226 -3.81 -11.18 6.81
C ILE A 226 -3.91 -12.69 6.54
N GLY A 227 -5.12 -13.22 6.39
CA GLY A 227 -5.36 -14.57 5.88
C GLY A 227 -4.83 -15.67 6.81
N ARG A 228 -5.06 -15.57 8.14
CA ARG A 228 -4.74 -16.66 9.06
C ARG A 228 -5.47 -17.92 8.64
N SER A 229 -4.73 -19.00 8.44
CA SER A 229 -5.29 -20.31 8.21
C SER A 229 -4.69 -21.34 9.15
N GLU A 230 -5.49 -22.31 9.56
CA GLU A 230 -5.06 -23.44 10.36
C GLU A 230 -5.11 -24.68 9.48
N GLY A 231 -4.09 -25.53 9.60
CA GLY A 231 -3.99 -26.76 8.83
C GLY A 231 -3.26 -27.83 9.62
N ALA A 232 -3.30 -29.04 9.09
CA ALA A 232 -2.58 -30.18 9.65
C ALA A 232 -1.55 -30.69 8.64
N GLU A 233 -0.37 -31.03 9.15
CA GLU A 233 0.63 -31.78 8.38
C GLU A 233 0.42 -33.26 8.63
N VAL A 234 0.18 -34.02 7.57
CA VAL A 234 -0.06 -35.46 7.66
C VAL A 234 0.99 -36.18 6.84
N THR A 235 1.69 -37.09 7.48
CA THR A 235 2.69 -37.93 6.83
C THR A 235 2.07 -39.28 6.43
N PHE A 236 2.10 -39.58 5.17
CA PHE A 236 1.67 -40.87 4.64
C PHE A 236 2.88 -41.73 4.25
N LEU A 237 2.82 -43.00 4.57
CA LEU A 237 3.75 -43.98 4.07
C LEU A 237 3.28 -44.39 2.67
N VAL A 238 4.07 -44.06 1.65
CA VAL A 238 3.78 -44.51 0.29
C VAL A 238 4.35 -45.94 0.15
N SER A 239 3.48 -46.92 0.03
CA SER A 239 3.92 -48.31 -0.22
C SER A 239 4.67 -48.37 -1.55
N PRO A 240 5.78 -49.07 -1.62
CA PRO A 240 6.46 -49.30 -2.88
C PRO A 240 5.52 -50.04 -3.87
N PRO A 241 5.73 -49.85 -5.18
CA PRO A 241 4.97 -50.57 -6.20
C PRO A 241 5.00 -52.08 -5.92
N GLY A 242 3.86 -52.70 -6.08
CA GLY A 242 3.75 -54.16 -5.84
C GLY A 242 4.69 -55.01 -6.73
N PRO A 243 4.87 -56.29 -6.43
CA PRO A 243 5.87 -57.16 -7.07
C PRO A 243 5.74 -57.34 -8.59
N ASN A 244 4.67 -56.84 -9.18
CA ASN A 244 4.43 -56.92 -10.62
C ASN A 244 4.82 -55.64 -11.40
N SER A 245 5.41 -54.63 -10.75
CA SER A 245 5.75 -53.34 -11.40
C SER A 245 7.12 -53.33 -12.08
N GLY A 246 7.94 -54.36 -11.94
CA GLY A 246 9.26 -54.46 -12.58
C GLY A 246 10.32 -53.51 -12.00
N GLU A 247 10.02 -52.80 -10.93
CA GLU A 247 10.98 -51.90 -10.27
C GLU A 247 11.62 -52.56 -9.04
N PRO A 248 12.92 -52.28 -8.78
CA PRO A 248 13.61 -52.87 -7.63
C PRO A 248 13.06 -52.33 -6.31
N TYR A 249 12.90 -53.21 -5.32
CA TYR A 249 12.54 -52.88 -3.96
C TYR A 249 13.54 -51.87 -3.37
N GLY A 250 13.15 -50.61 -3.28
CA GLY A 250 13.90 -49.50 -2.63
C GLY A 250 13.13 -48.96 -1.41
N ALA A 251 13.85 -48.42 -0.46
CA ALA A 251 13.34 -47.90 0.81
C ALA A 251 12.05 -47.09 0.65
N GLY A 252 11.08 -47.31 1.54
CA GLY A 252 9.78 -46.64 1.52
C GLY A 252 9.89 -45.12 1.49
N TRP A 253 9.10 -44.51 0.66
CA TRP A 253 9.04 -43.08 0.49
C TRP A 253 8.07 -42.47 1.50
N TYR A 254 8.45 -41.35 2.10
CA TYR A 254 7.58 -40.55 2.97
C TYR A 254 7.12 -39.30 2.22
N GLY A 255 5.83 -39.12 2.08
CA GLY A 255 5.24 -37.90 1.55
C GLY A 255 4.62 -37.09 2.69
N GLN A 256 4.96 -35.81 2.79
CA GLN A 256 4.32 -34.86 3.71
C GLN A 256 3.27 -34.06 2.95
N PHE A 257 2.06 -34.06 3.45
CA PHE A 257 0.94 -33.31 2.88
C PHE A 257 0.40 -32.33 3.91
N PHE A 258 0.20 -31.10 3.48
CA PHE A 258 -0.40 -30.07 4.29
C PHE A 258 -1.85 -29.84 3.86
N PHE A 259 -2.80 -30.01 4.77
CA PHE A 259 -4.21 -29.74 4.56
C PHE A 259 -4.59 -28.44 5.24
N GLY A 260 -4.84 -27.38 4.47
CA GLY A 260 -5.36 -26.11 4.96
C GLY A 260 -6.84 -25.95 4.61
N SER A 261 -7.53 -25.08 5.32
CA SER A 261 -8.93 -24.76 5.06
C SER A 261 -9.13 -24.21 3.64
N PRO A 262 -10.10 -24.67 2.84
CA PRO A 262 -10.30 -24.25 1.45
C PRO A 262 -10.89 -22.85 1.27
N GLU A 263 -11.23 -22.14 2.33
CA GLU A 263 -11.99 -20.89 2.27
C GLU A 263 -11.17 -19.60 2.17
N LEU A 264 -9.86 -19.68 1.94
CA LEU A 264 -9.03 -18.49 1.83
C LEU A 264 -9.13 -17.85 0.46
N GLY A 265 -9.80 -16.70 0.47
CA GLY A 265 -10.05 -15.87 -0.68
C GLY A 265 -8.82 -15.49 -1.49
N ARG A 266 -9.06 -15.08 -2.71
CA ARG A 266 -8.10 -14.70 -3.76
C ARG A 266 -7.30 -13.44 -3.40
N GLY A 267 -6.50 -13.43 -2.35
CA GLY A 267 -5.71 -12.25 -1.97
C GLY A 267 -4.82 -12.39 -0.74
N GLY A 268 -4.74 -13.57 -0.16
CA GLY A 268 -3.91 -13.79 1.04
C GLY A 268 -2.41 -13.72 0.75
N PHE A 269 -1.65 -13.24 1.72
CA PHE A 269 -0.18 -13.27 1.74
C PHE A 269 0.33 -14.73 1.68
N HIS A 270 0.58 -15.22 0.48
CA HIS A 270 1.06 -16.59 0.28
C HIS A 270 2.60 -16.72 0.28
N HIS A 271 3.33 -15.71 0.69
CA HIS A 271 4.78 -15.79 0.76
C HIS A 271 5.27 -15.92 2.20
N GLY A 272 5.38 -17.17 2.65
CA GLY A 272 6.06 -17.51 3.89
C GLY A 272 5.30 -18.38 4.89
N LEU A 273 4.02 -18.61 4.71
CA LEU A 273 3.24 -19.60 5.43
C LEU A 273 2.92 -20.72 4.45
N HIS A 274 3.31 -21.91 4.77
CA HIS A 274 3.22 -23.17 4.00
C HIS A 274 2.14 -23.21 2.91
N HIS A 275 2.54 -23.58 1.68
CA HIS A 275 1.69 -23.69 0.50
C HIS A 275 0.42 -24.51 0.74
N PRO A 276 -0.75 -24.09 0.22
CA PRO A 276 -1.97 -24.89 0.25
C PRO A 276 -1.76 -26.24 -0.46
N ALA A 277 -2.45 -27.24 0.01
CA ALA A 277 -2.37 -28.64 -0.43
C ALA A 277 -2.38 -28.89 -1.95
N ARG A 278 -2.95 -27.97 -2.73
CA ARG A 278 -2.94 -28.02 -4.20
C ARG A 278 -1.55 -28.02 -4.82
N TYR A 279 -0.56 -27.38 -4.17
CA TYR A 279 0.81 -27.31 -4.69
C TYR A 279 1.67 -28.44 -4.18
N ALA A 280 1.38 -28.99 -3.01
CA ALA A 280 2.07 -30.16 -2.48
C ALA A 280 1.78 -31.41 -3.32
N LEU A 281 0.52 -31.68 -3.64
CA LEU A 281 0.11 -32.80 -4.45
C LEU A 281 0.71 -32.83 -5.87
N GLY A 282 0.85 -31.65 -6.51
CA GLY A 282 1.38 -31.58 -7.87
C GLY A 282 2.90 -31.60 -7.97
N ARG A 283 3.63 -31.20 -6.92
CA ARG A 283 5.10 -31.09 -6.98
C ARG A 283 5.83 -32.25 -6.30
N ASP A 284 5.28 -32.82 -5.24
CA ASP A 284 5.95 -33.89 -4.53
C ASP A 284 5.75 -35.25 -5.22
N VAL A 285 4.63 -35.47 -5.93
CA VAL A 285 4.46 -36.64 -6.80
C VAL A 285 5.41 -36.60 -8.01
N SER A 286 5.79 -35.39 -8.49
CA SER A 286 6.77 -35.26 -9.58
C SER A 286 8.23 -35.41 -9.14
N ARG A 287 8.50 -35.32 -7.80
CA ARG A 287 9.85 -35.61 -7.23
C ARG A 287 10.07 -37.05 -6.87
N ALA A 288 9.04 -37.85 -6.83
CA ALA A 288 9.13 -39.28 -6.66
C ALA A 288 9.49 -39.96 -8.01
N GLY A 289 10.70 -39.80 -8.49
CA GLY A 289 11.33 -40.51 -9.60
C GLY A 289 10.59 -40.60 -10.93
N PRO A 290 11.28 -40.83 -12.04
CA PRO A 290 10.64 -41.05 -13.34
C PRO A 290 9.85 -42.37 -13.32
N GLY A 291 8.53 -42.28 -13.19
CA GLY A 291 7.65 -43.44 -13.15
C GLY A 291 6.30 -43.26 -12.45
N ALA A 292 6.12 -42.19 -11.65
CA ALA A 292 4.85 -41.95 -10.99
C ALA A 292 3.83 -41.33 -11.95
N SER A 293 2.96 -42.15 -12.49
CA SER A 293 1.82 -41.75 -13.33
C SER A 293 0.77 -41.04 -12.48
N THR A 294 0.53 -39.76 -12.77
CA THR A 294 -0.65 -39.03 -12.30
C THR A 294 -1.90 -39.57 -12.98
N ARG A 295 -2.73 -40.28 -12.28
CA ARG A 295 -4.15 -40.43 -12.56
C ARG A 295 -4.95 -39.86 -11.39
#